data_695adc95dbe94a4c0b7e806b38a018ec
#
_entry.id   695adc95dbe94a4c0b7e806b38a018ec
#
_cell.length_a   1.000
_cell.length_b   1.000
_cell.length_c   1.000
_cell.angle_alpha   90.00
_cell.angle_beta   90.00
_cell.angle_gamma   90.00
#
_symmetry.space_group_name_H-M   'P 1'
#
loop_
_entity.id
_entity.type
_entity.pdbx_description
1 polymer ?
#
loop_
_entity_poly.entity_id
_entity_poly.type
_entity_poly.pdbx_seq_one_letter_code
_entity_poly.pdbx_strand_id
1 'polypeptide(L)'
;MLFYIFGALAVVASLLVIAQRNPVYSVLLLITSFGALSGLYVLLDAPFAAAVQIIVYAGAIMVLFLFVVMLLNAPHEDTDYDERTHPMLRPGPMRFGAVLALALIAELVWALTRSATPSTFSTTPVTSITALGRSLFTDYAFQFEVTSILILVAMVGAVIMARREDQAGGKR
;
A
#
# COMPACT_ATOMS: atom_id res chain seq x y z
N MET A 1 17.28 18.13 -2.76
CA MET A 1 17.55 17.67 -1.36
C MET A 1 16.30 17.05 -0.70
N LEU A 2 15.18 17.77 -0.63
CA LEU A 2 13.94 17.25 0.00
C LEU A 2 13.46 15.92 -0.59
N PHE A 3 13.55 15.74 -1.90
CA PHE A 3 13.19 14.49 -2.59
C PHE A 3 13.94 13.27 -2.01
N TYR A 4 15.25 13.40 -1.81
CA TYR A 4 16.07 12.31 -1.26
C TYR A 4 15.74 12.04 0.22
N ILE A 5 15.37 13.07 0.98
CA ILE A 5 14.97 12.92 2.38
C ILE A 5 13.67 12.11 2.47
N PHE A 6 12.63 12.51 1.72
CA PHE A 6 11.37 11.78 1.70
C PHE A 6 11.51 10.39 1.08
N GLY A 7 12.33 10.24 0.04
CA GLY A 7 12.63 8.94 -0.55
C GLY A 7 13.34 8.00 0.43
N ALA A 8 14.35 8.48 1.12
CA ALA A 8 15.05 7.70 2.15
C ALA A 8 14.11 7.34 3.31
N LEU A 9 13.27 8.29 3.77
CA LEU A 9 12.29 8.05 4.82
C LEU A 9 11.29 6.96 4.42
N ALA A 10 10.77 7.00 3.17
CA ALA A 10 9.85 6.00 2.66
C ALA A 10 10.49 4.60 2.62
N VAL A 11 11.72 4.49 2.13
CA VAL A 11 12.45 3.21 2.05
C VAL A 11 12.76 2.67 3.44
N VAL A 12 13.31 3.50 4.33
CA VAL A 12 13.66 3.08 5.70
C VAL A 12 12.40 2.66 6.46
N ALA A 13 11.32 3.45 6.40
CA ALA A 13 10.06 3.09 7.04
C ALA A 13 9.52 1.76 6.51
N SER A 14 9.54 1.53 5.20
CA SER A 14 9.06 0.28 4.58
C SER A 14 9.89 -0.93 5.00
N LEU A 15 11.20 -0.80 5.11
CA LEU A 15 12.06 -1.88 5.60
C LEU A 15 11.80 -2.17 7.08
N LEU A 16 11.59 -1.14 7.89
CA LEU A 16 11.26 -1.29 9.30
C LEU A 16 9.88 -1.93 9.53
N VAL A 17 8.90 -1.70 8.63
CA VAL A 17 7.60 -2.40 8.65
C VAL A 17 7.79 -3.92 8.66
N ILE A 18 8.68 -4.42 7.81
CA ILE A 18 8.95 -5.87 7.67
C ILE A 18 9.78 -6.39 8.85
N ALA A 19 10.69 -5.57 9.37
CA ALA A 19 11.56 -5.95 10.47
C ALA A 19 10.85 -5.93 11.84
N GLN A 20 9.73 -5.22 11.96
CA GLN A 20 9.05 -5.03 13.23
C GLN A 20 8.18 -6.25 13.58
N ARG A 21 8.35 -6.75 14.82
CA ARG A 21 7.59 -7.89 15.34
C ARG A 21 6.20 -7.50 15.86
N ASN A 22 6.08 -6.29 16.40
CA ASN A 22 4.81 -5.80 16.93
C ASN A 22 3.95 -5.23 15.80
N PRO A 23 2.77 -5.82 15.53
CA PRO A 23 1.92 -5.40 14.42
C PRO A 23 1.42 -3.95 14.52
N VAL A 24 1.22 -3.43 15.74
CA VAL A 24 0.79 -2.03 15.93
C VAL A 24 1.90 -1.05 15.48
N TYR A 25 3.15 -1.30 15.90
CA TYR A 25 4.28 -0.48 15.46
C TYR A 25 4.54 -0.62 13.95
N SER A 26 4.34 -1.80 13.38
CA SER A 26 4.45 -2.03 11.94
C SER A 26 3.45 -1.16 11.16
N VAL A 27 2.19 -1.09 11.62
CA VAL A 27 1.18 -0.22 10.99
C VAL A 27 1.53 1.26 11.11
N LEU A 28 2.06 1.72 12.25
CA LEU A 28 2.49 3.11 12.42
C LEU A 28 3.65 3.47 11.48
N LEU A 29 4.59 2.55 11.29
CA LEU A 29 5.68 2.72 10.31
C LEU A 29 5.15 2.76 8.87
N LEU A 30 4.12 1.97 8.55
CA LEU A 30 3.48 1.98 7.25
C LEU A 30 2.77 3.31 6.98
N ILE A 31 2.08 3.86 7.98
CA ILE A 31 1.48 5.21 7.90
C ILE A 31 2.57 6.26 7.64
N THR A 32 3.71 6.15 8.31
CA THR A 32 4.86 7.03 8.12
C THR A 32 5.40 6.93 6.69
N SER A 33 5.52 5.72 6.14
CA SER A 33 5.92 5.49 4.75
C SER A 33 4.95 6.14 3.76
N PHE A 34 3.63 6.02 3.98
CA PHE A 34 2.62 6.67 3.14
C PHE A 34 2.66 8.20 3.25
N GLY A 35 2.94 8.74 4.43
CA GLY A 35 3.18 10.17 4.60
C GLY A 35 4.40 10.66 3.81
N ALA A 36 5.48 9.89 3.81
CA ALA A 36 6.67 10.20 3.02
C ALA A 36 6.38 10.13 1.51
N LEU A 37 5.62 9.14 1.05
CA LEU A 37 5.16 9.05 -0.35
C LEU A 37 4.30 10.25 -0.74
N SER A 38 3.40 10.69 0.13
CA SER A 38 2.62 11.91 -0.11
C SER A 38 3.52 13.14 -0.29
N GLY A 39 4.57 13.27 0.54
CA GLY A 39 5.58 14.32 0.37
C GLY A 39 6.30 14.24 -0.98
N LEU A 40 6.62 13.04 -1.47
CA LEU A 40 7.18 12.86 -2.80
C LEU A 40 6.20 13.27 -3.91
N TYR A 41 4.91 12.96 -3.78
CA TYR A 41 3.90 13.39 -4.75
C TYR A 41 3.80 14.93 -4.84
N VAL A 42 3.85 15.62 -3.68
CA VAL A 42 3.88 17.09 -3.69
C VAL A 42 5.11 17.63 -4.42
N LEU A 43 6.28 17.02 -4.19
CA LEU A 43 7.53 17.44 -4.85
C LEU A 43 7.55 17.13 -6.36
N LEU A 44 6.69 16.21 -6.82
CA LEU A 44 6.51 15.87 -8.24
C LEU A 44 5.35 16.65 -8.90
N ASP A 45 4.89 17.75 -8.30
CA ASP A 45 3.76 18.55 -8.78
C ASP A 45 2.44 17.75 -8.95
N ALA A 46 2.22 16.74 -8.10
CA ALA A 46 1.01 15.93 -8.09
C ALA A 46 0.20 16.10 -6.78
N PRO A 47 -0.29 17.31 -6.45
CA PRO A 47 -0.93 17.60 -5.16
C PRO A 47 -2.23 16.82 -4.95
N PHE A 48 -2.96 16.52 -6.02
CA PHE A 48 -4.17 15.68 -5.93
C PHE A 48 -3.83 14.25 -5.46
N ALA A 49 -2.81 13.64 -6.05
CA ALA A 49 -2.37 12.30 -5.65
C ALA A 49 -1.88 12.29 -4.20
N ALA A 50 -1.16 13.34 -3.79
CA ALA A 50 -0.71 13.51 -2.40
C ALA A 50 -1.89 13.59 -1.42
N ALA A 51 -2.93 14.34 -1.74
CA ALA A 51 -4.13 14.46 -0.91
C ALA A 51 -4.86 13.10 -0.80
N VAL A 52 -5.05 12.41 -1.92
CA VAL A 52 -5.67 11.07 -1.93
C VAL A 52 -4.84 10.07 -1.12
N GLN A 53 -3.52 10.12 -1.22
CA GLN A 53 -2.61 9.25 -0.44
C GLN A 53 -2.83 9.42 1.06
N ILE A 54 -2.96 10.64 1.55
CA ILE A 54 -3.20 10.90 2.98
C ILE A 54 -4.63 10.53 3.38
N ILE A 55 -5.62 10.95 2.62
CA ILE A 55 -7.03 10.77 3.02
C ILE A 55 -7.44 9.31 2.96
N VAL A 56 -7.13 8.62 1.87
CA VAL A 56 -7.59 7.24 1.64
C VAL A 56 -6.62 6.23 2.25
N TYR A 57 -5.33 6.28 1.87
CA TYR A 57 -4.39 5.26 2.31
C TYR A 57 -4.00 5.43 3.78
N ALA A 58 -3.44 6.56 4.17
CA ALA A 58 -3.02 6.78 5.54
C ALA A 58 -4.21 6.97 6.50
N GLY A 59 -5.26 7.67 6.06
CA GLY A 59 -6.44 7.98 6.89
C GLY A 59 -7.43 6.82 6.97
N ALA A 60 -8.08 6.46 5.87
CA ALA A 60 -9.18 5.49 5.92
C ALA A 60 -8.67 4.04 6.09
N ILE A 61 -7.80 3.61 5.20
CA ILE A 61 -7.38 2.19 5.13
C ILE A 61 -6.48 1.83 6.30
N MET A 62 -5.44 2.62 6.57
CA MET A 62 -4.48 2.28 7.63
C MET A 62 -5.07 2.43 9.03
N VAL A 63 -5.94 3.41 9.25
CA VAL A 63 -6.63 3.55 10.54
C VAL A 63 -7.57 2.37 10.77
N LEU A 64 -8.34 1.96 9.75
CA LEU A 64 -9.15 0.75 9.84
C LEU A 64 -8.30 -0.48 10.15
N PHE A 65 -7.18 -0.64 9.44
CA PHE A 65 -6.26 -1.75 9.64
C PHE A 65 -5.66 -1.76 11.04
N LEU A 66 -5.29 -0.60 11.58
CA LEU A 66 -4.82 -0.45 12.96
C LEU A 66 -5.85 -0.94 13.97
N PHE A 67 -7.13 -0.54 13.81
CA PHE A 67 -8.20 -1.02 14.68
C PHE A 67 -8.43 -2.52 14.57
N VAL A 68 -8.40 -3.07 13.36
CA VAL A 68 -8.57 -4.52 13.15
C VAL A 68 -7.46 -5.31 13.83
N VAL A 69 -6.20 -4.88 13.66
CA VAL A 69 -5.04 -5.54 14.31
C VAL A 69 -5.12 -5.45 15.82
N MET A 70 -5.57 -4.30 16.34
CA MET A 70 -5.76 -4.12 17.78
C MET A 70 -6.89 -5.00 18.33
N LEU A 71 -8.01 -5.14 17.58
CA LEU A 71 -9.15 -5.98 18.00
C LEU A 71 -8.84 -7.48 17.91
N LEU A 72 -8.05 -7.90 16.93
CA LEU A 72 -7.64 -9.29 16.78
C LEU A 72 -6.75 -9.76 17.93
N ASN A 73 -6.24 -8.83 18.77
CA ASN A 73 -5.37 -9.13 19.90
C ASN A 73 -4.34 -10.20 19.50
N ALA A 74 -3.63 -9.93 18.37
CA ALA A 74 -2.62 -10.85 17.88
C ALA A 74 -1.68 -11.16 19.04
N PRO A 75 -1.65 -12.40 19.56
CA PRO A 75 -0.80 -12.73 20.67
C PRO A 75 0.61 -12.32 20.28
N HIS A 76 1.33 -11.66 21.20
CA HIS A 76 2.77 -11.60 21.09
C HIS A 76 3.19 -13.05 20.90
N GLU A 77 3.60 -13.39 19.69
CA GLU A 77 4.31 -14.63 19.51
C GLU A 77 5.59 -14.52 20.34
N ASP A 78 5.50 -14.93 21.59
CA ASP A 78 6.64 -15.46 22.33
C ASP A 78 7.08 -16.70 21.56
N THR A 79 7.58 -16.47 20.38
CA THR A 79 8.18 -17.50 19.58
C THR A 79 9.51 -17.84 20.24
N ASP A 80 9.54 -18.90 21.00
CA ASP A 80 10.61 -19.88 20.83
C ASP A 80 10.67 -20.17 19.33
N TYR A 81 11.35 -19.31 18.59
CA TYR A 81 11.69 -19.52 17.18
C TYR A 81 12.66 -20.69 17.15
N ASP A 82 12.10 -21.89 17.21
CA ASP A 82 12.82 -23.07 16.85
C ASP A 82 13.12 -22.98 15.36
N GLU A 83 14.33 -22.51 15.04
CA GLU A 83 14.85 -22.39 13.67
C GLU A 83 14.71 -23.70 12.86
N ARG A 84 14.41 -24.81 13.54
CA ARG A 84 14.26 -26.14 12.94
C ARG A 84 12.87 -26.41 12.36
N THR A 85 11.85 -25.66 12.77
CA THR A 85 10.46 -25.94 12.40
C THR A 85 9.92 -25.05 11.28
N HIS A 86 10.58 -23.92 10.93
CA HIS A 86 10.12 -23.04 9.85
C HIS A 86 10.71 -23.45 8.49
N PRO A 87 9.89 -24.00 7.58
CA PRO A 87 10.35 -24.42 6.24
C PRO A 87 10.86 -23.23 5.38
N MET A 88 10.49 -21.99 5.71
CA MET A 88 10.96 -20.79 5.00
C MET A 88 12.35 -20.32 5.42
N LEU A 89 12.82 -20.67 6.62
CA LEU A 89 14.17 -20.37 7.10
C LEU A 89 15.22 -21.40 6.66
N ARG A 90 14.81 -22.44 5.93
CA ARG A 90 15.78 -23.34 5.29
C ARG A 90 16.64 -22.54 4.30
N PRO A 91 17.96 -22.77 4.29
CA PRO A 91 18.90 -22.00 3.45
C PRO A 91 18.61 -22.09 1.93
N GLY A 92 17.85 -23.08 1.48
CA GLY A 92 17.44 -23.26 0.10
C GLY A 92 16.43 -22.19 -0.38
N PRO A 93 15.22 -22.11 0.18
CA PRO A 93 14.21 -21.13 -0.28
C PRO A 93 14.62 -19.69 0.00
N MET A 94 15.34 -19.41 1.09
CA MET A 94 15.83 -18.07 1.38
C MET A 94 16.88 -17.60 0.35
N ARG A 95 17.79 -18.47 -0.07
CA ARG A 95 18.77 -18.16 -1.14
C ARG A 95 18.08 -17.93 -2.48
N PHE A 96 17.09 -18.74 -2.81
CA PHE A 96 16.29 -18.57 -4.01
C PHE A 96 15.53 -17.23 -4.02
N GLY A 97 14.89 -16.87 -2.91
CA GLY A 97 14.24 -15.57 -2.74
C GLY A 97 15.21 -14.39 -2.86
N ALA A 98 16.40 -14.50 -2.27
CA ALA A 98 17.42 -13.46 -2.36
C ALA A 98 17.94 -13.30 -3.82
N VAL A 99 18.16 -14.39 -4.54
CA VAL A 99 18.58 -14.36 -5.95
C VAL A 99 17.49 -13.73 -6.80
N LEU A 100 16.23 -14.09 -6.59
CA LEU A 100 15.10 -13.51 -7.32
C LEU A 100 14.96 -12.01 -7.04
N ALA A 101 15.08 -11.59 -5.78
CA ALA A 101 15.05 -10.18 -5.41
C ALA A 101 16.18 -9.38 -6.07
N LEU A 102 17.40 -9.91 -6.06
CA LEU A 102 18.53 -9.28 -6.73
C LEU A 102 18.34 -9.21 -8.25
N ALA A 103 17.78 -10.25 -8.87
CA ALA A 103 17.47 -10.25 -10.29
C ALA A 103 16.44 -9.17 -10.65
N LEU A 104 15.37 -9.04 -9.86
CA LEU A 104 14.36 -8.00 -10.06
C LEU A 104 14.92 -6.58 -9.87
N ILE A 105 15.77 -6.37 -8.87
CA ILE A 105 16.46 -5.08 -8.67
C ILE A 105 17.36 -4.76 -9.86
N ALA A 106 18.14 -5.74 -10.32
CA ALA A 106 19.03 -5.57 -11.48
C ALA A 106 18.23 -5.26 -12.75
N GLU A 107 17.12 -5.95 -12.98
CA GLU A 107 16.21 -5.69 -14.10
C GLU A 107 15.61 -4.29 -14.02
N LEU A 108 15.15 -3.87 -12.85
CA LEU A 108 14.60 -2.54 -12.66
C LEU A 108 15.63 -1.44 -12.92
N VAL A 109 16.83 -1.58 -12.36
CA VAL A 109 17.94 -0.64 -12.61
C VAL A 109 18.30 -0.60 -14.10
N TRP A 110 18.39 -1.76 -14.75
CA TRP A 110 18.67 -1.85 -16.17
C TRP A 110 17.56 -1.19 -17.02
N ALA A 111 16.29 -1.41 -16.70
CA ALA A 111 15.15 -0.78 -17.37
C ALA A 111 15.21 0.74 -17.23
N LEU A 112 15.43 1.25 -16.01
CA LEU A 112 15.52 2.68 -15.75
C LEU A 112 16.71 3.35 -16.47
N THR A 113 17.85 2.68 -16.54
CA THR A 113 19.04 3.22 -17.24
C THR A 113 18.91 3.16 -18.75
N ARG A 114 18.18 2.18 -19.30
CA ARG A 114 17.92 2.09 -20.74
C ARG A 114 16.77 2.97 -21.22
N SER A 115 15.82 3.28 -20.37
CA SER A 115 14.67 4.14 -20.68
C SER A 115 15.02 5.63 -20.78
N ALA A 116 16.30 5.98 -20.87
CA ALA A 116 16.78 7.33 -21.13
C ALA A 116 16.58 7.77 -22.61
N THR A 117 15.58 7.23 -23.31
CA THR A 117 15.03 7.93 -24.46
C THR A 117 14.31 9.17 -23.91
N PRO A 118 14.61 10.38 -24.43
CA PRO A 118 13.83 11.55 -24.04
C PRO A 118 12.40 11.29 -24.52
N SER A 119 11.59 10.72 -23.63
CA SER A 119 10.16 10.75 -23.82
C SER A 119 9.81 12.22 -23.86
N THR A 120 9.35 12.71 -24.98
CA THR A 120 8.65 13.97 -25.10
C THR A 120 7.37 13.80 -24.28
N PHE A 121 7.51 13.86 -22.95
CA PHE A 121 6.35 14.07 -22.09
C PHE A 121 5.77 15.38 -22.56
N SER A 122 4.55 15.29 -23.10
CA SER A 122 3.78 16.45 -23.46
C SER A 122 3.84 17.42 -22.30
N THR A 123 4.42 18.60 -22.55
CA THR A 123 4.73 19.62 -21.54
C THR A 123 3.50 20.34 -20.98
N THR A 124 2.31 19.77 -21.17
CA THR A 124 1.14 20.21 -20.44
C THR A 124 1.10 19.44 -19.11
N PRO A 125 1.53 20.06 -18.01
CA PRO A 125 1.41 19.39 -16.72
C PRO A 125 -0.07 19.15 -16.46
N VAL A 126 -0.47 17.88 -16.35
CA VAL A 126 -1.81 17.48 -15.90
C VAL A 126 -1.93 17.72 -14.38
N THR A 127 -1.33 18.80 -13.91
CA THR A 127 -1.32 19.23 -12.51
C THR A 127 -2.61 19.93 -12.11
N SER A 128 -3.40 20.35 -13.11
CA SER A 128 -4.70 20.97 -12.85
C SER A 128 -5.72 19.88 -12.47
N ILE A 129 -6.27 19.96 -11.27
CA ILE A 129 -7.38 19.14 -10.79
C ILE A 129 -8.57 19.19 -11.77
N THR A 130 -8.79 20.35 -12.38
CA THR A 130 -9.84 20.55 -13.39
C THR A 130 -9.58 19.73 -14.66
N ALA A 131 -8.33 19.68 -15.14
CA ALA A 131 -7.97 18.88 -16.31
C ALA A 131 -8.11 17.38 -16.02
N LEU A 132 -7.67 16.93 -14.82
CA LEU A 132 -7.84 15.57 -14.36
C LEU A 132 -9.33 15.17 -14.29
N GLY A 133 -10.16 16.02 -13.68
CA GLY A 133 -11.60 15.80 -13.59
C GLY A 133 -12.25 15.75 -14.98
N ARG A 134 -11.87 16.64 -15.89
CA ARG A 134 -12.39 16.60 -17.26
C ARG A 134 -12.05 15.30 -17.96
N SER A 135 -10.79 14.88 -17.94
CA SER A 135 -10.36 13.61 -18.54
C SER A 135 -11.08 12.42 -17.92
N LEU A 136 -11.28 12.42 -16.61
CA LEU A 136 -11.97 11.36 -15.89
C LEU A 136 -13.43 11.21 -16.35
N PHE A 137 -14.13 12.32 -16.59
CA PHE A 137 -15.56 12.30 -16.99
C PHE A 137 -15.78 12.27 -18.51
N THR A 138 -14.73 12.43 -19.33
CA THR A 138 -14.85 12.33 -20.80
C THR A 138 -14.15 11.08 -21.32
N ASP A 139 -12.83 11.01 -21.21
CA ASP A 139 -12.02 9.95 -21.80
C ASP A 139 -12.08 8.65 -21.00
N TYR A 140 -12.22 8.75 -19.68
CA TYR A 140 -12.22 7.63 -18.73
C TYR A 140 -13.57 7.44 -18.02
N ALA A 141 -14.67 7.94 -18.59
CA ALA A 141 -16.00 7.88 -17.98
C ALA A 141 -16.43 6.44 -17.66
N PHE A 142 -16.17 5.50 -18.56
CA PHE A 142 -16.52 4.09 -18.36
C PHE A 142 -15.77 3.48 -17.16
N GLN A 143 -14.48 3.74 -17.04
CA GLN A 143 -13.67 3.26 -15.91
C GLN A 143 -14.15 3.85 -14.58
N PHE A 144 -14.53 5.13 -14.60
CA PHE A 144 -15.12 5.80 -13.44
C PHE A 144 -16.43 5.14 -13.01
N GLU A 145 -17.30 4.82 -13.94
CA GLU A 145 -18.57 4.15 -13.69
C GLU A 145 -18.38 2.74 -13.08
N VAL A 146 -17.48 1.95 -13.67
CA VAL A 146 -17.15 0.61 -13.17
C VAL A 146 -16.56 0.67 -11.76
N THR A 147 -15.70 1.63 -11.47
CA THR A 147 -15.15 1.80 -10.10
C THR A 147 -16.20 2.21 -9.09
N SER A 148 -17.22 2.99 -9.49
CA SER A 148 -18.33 3.34 -8.60
C SER A 148 -19.15 2.11 -8.18
N ILE A 149 -19.42 1.21 -9.14
CA ILE A 149 -20.08 -0.07 -8.86
C ILE A 149 -19.24 -0.95 -7.96
N LEU A 150 -17.91 -0.99 -8.17
CA LEU A 150 -16.99 -1.74 -7.33
C LEU A 150 -17.03 -1.27 -5.88
N ILE A 151 -17.02 0.03 -5.63
CA ILE A 151 -17.13 0.61 -4.28
C ILE A 151 -18.47 0.24 -3.64
N LEU A 152 -19.57 0.31 -4.39
CA LEU A 152 -20.89 -0.07 -3.90
C LEU A 152 -20.94 -1.54 -3.50
N VAL A 153 -20.41 -2.42 -4.33
CA VAL A 153 -20.36 -3.87 -4.05
C VAL A 153 -19.47 -4.14 -2.83
N ALA A 154 -18.35 -3.44 -2.71
CA ALA A 154 -17.46 -3.57 -1.54
C ALA A 154 -18.17 -3.15 -0.24
N MET A 155 -18.92 -2.03 -0.26
CA MET A 155 -19.70 -1.59 0.91
C MET A 155 -20.79 -2.59 1.28
N VAL A 156 -21.56 -3.08 0.31
CA VAL A 156 -22.60 -4.09 0.53
C VAL A 156 -22.00 -5.37 1.06
N GLY A 157 -20.89 -5.83 0.48
CA GLY A 157 -20.16 -7.02 0.94
C GLY A 157 -19.69 -6.89 2.38
N ALA A 158 -19.10 -5.75 2.75
CA ALA A 158 -18.65 -5.48 4.11
C ALA A 158 -19.81 -5.53 5.13
N VAL A 159 -20.96 -4.93 4.79
CA VAL A 159 -22.16 -4.95 5.66
C VAL A 159 -22.73 -6.36 5.81
N ILE A 160 -22.79 -7.13 4.72
CA ILE A 160 -23.30 -8.52 4.77
C ILE A 160 -22.38 -9.38 5.62
N MET A 161 -21.05 -9.25 5.48
CA MET A 161 -20.09 -10.02 6.26
C MET A 161 -20.06 -9.61 7.74
N ALA A 162 -20.32 -8.35 8.05
CA ALA A 162 -20.41 -7.87 9.43
C ALA A 162 -21.70 -8.29 10.13
N ARG A 163 -22.73 -8.70 9.40
CA ARG A 163 -24.01 -9.10 9.95
C ARG A 163 -23.87 -10.45 10.66
N ARG A 164 -24.06 -10.43 11.97
CA ARG A 164 -24.12 -11.64 12.79
C ARG A 164 -25.40 -12.40 12.40
N GLU A 165 -25.29 -13.64 11.98
CA GLU A 165 -26.44 -14.53 11.97
C GLU A 165 -26.86 -14.77 13.42
N ASP A 166 -27.94 -14.13 13.84
CA ASP A 166 -28.65 -14.56 15.03
C ASP A 166 -29.12 -15.98 14.71
N GLN A 167 -28.41 -16.98 15.27
CA GLN A 167 -28.94 -18.35 15.32
C GLN A 167 -30.21 -18.33 16.22
N ALA A 168 -31.29 -17.82 15.64
CA ALA A 168 -32.63 -18.03 16.13
C ALA A 168 -33.01 -19.49 15.88
N GLY A 169 -32.48 -20.35 16.69
CA GLY A 169 -32.72 -21.78 16.73
C GLY A 169 -32.70 -22.26 18.17
N GLY A 170 -33.48 -21.64 19.02
CA GLY A 170 -33.86 -22.21 20.30
C GLY A 170 -34.54 -23.56 20.07
N LYS A 171 -33.81 -24.65 20.23
CA LYS A 171 -34.43 -25.95 20.45
C LYS A 171 -34.90 -25.97 21.89
N ARG A 172 -36.22 -26.02 22.03
CA ARG A 172 -36.92 -26.44 23.24
C ARG A 172 -36.59 -27.90 23.58
#